data_8b742ede09b09eeed8c5224db042b71b
#
_entry.id   8b742ede09b09eeed8c5224db042b71b
#
_cell.length_a   1.000
_cell.length_b   1.000
_cell.length_c   1.000
_cell.angle_alpha   90.00
_cell.angle_beta   90.00
_cell.angle_gamma   90.00
#
_symmetry.space_group_name_H-M   'P 1'
#
loop_
_entity.id
_entity.type
_entity.pdbx_description
1 polymer ?
#
loop_
_entity_poly.entity_id
_entity_poly.type
_entity_poly.pdbx_seq_one_letter_code
_entity_poly.pdbx_strand_id
1 'polypeptide(L)'
;MYFNDFPTIEYDCIGNGNFTTIQDITTRVKVRKWIRSKGAIFSKYDVSDAETPEQVAYTVYGATQDHWIVLLFNEITNTYYGWPLSNHNFMNFVENKYTDPYGTHHYEKAQASGNTKTMLKYSDAVAGSTVVTNLEYEQALQDQKKQIRLLKPSYVSQFKAEFVELVT
;
A
#
# COMPACT_ATOMS: atom_id res chain seq x y z
N MET A 1 10.56 14.80 -7.73
CA MET A 1 10.39 14.28 -6.34
C MET A 1 9.07 14.81 -5.81
N TYR A 2 8.30 14.06 -5.03
CA TYR A 2 6.94 14.43 -4.60
C TYR A 2 6.81 15.87 -4.04
N PHE A 3 7.72 16.25 -3.14
CA PHE A 3 7.66 17.57 -2.49
C PHE A 3 8.28 18.73 -3.27
N ASN A 4 8.96 18.47 -4.40
CA ASN A 4 9.63 19.56 -5.13
C ASN A 4 8.67 20.59 -5.74
N ASP A 5 7.43 20.16 -6.01
CA ASP A 5 6.40 20.95 -6.67
C ASP A 5 5.47 21.65 -5.66
N PHE A 6 5.71 21.48 -4.36
CA PHE A 6 4.93 22.12 -3.30
C PHE A 6 5.36 23.58 -3.12
N PRO A 7 4.43 24.50 -2.75
CA PRO A 7 4.76 25.88 -2.49
C PRO A 7 5.71 26.02 -1.31
N THR A 8 6.41 27.13 -1.27
CA THR A 8 7.30 27.48 -0.15
C THR A 8 6.59 28.43 0.81
N ILE A 9 6.85 28.26 2.11
CA ILE A 9 6.35 29.11 3.19
C ILE A 9 7.52 29.62 4.04
N GLU A 10 7.35 30.79 4.61
CA GLU A 10 8.26 31.36 5.63
C GLU A 10 7.86 30.78 6.99
N TYR A 11 8.76 30.02 7.62
CA TYR A 11 8.49 29.33 8.89
C TYR A 11 9.60 29.60 9.92
N ASP A 12 9.19 29.97 11.13
CA ASP A 12 10.09 30.13 12.27
C ASP A 12 10.18 28.77 13.03
N CYS A 13 11.21 27.98 12.70
CA CYS A 13 11.41 26.64 13.28
C CYS A 13 11.71 26.66 14.78
N ILE A 14 12.20 27.78 15.33
CA ILE A 14 12.71 27.90 16.71
C ILE A 14 11.81 28.79 17.57
N GLY A 15 10.96 29.60 16.97
CA GLY A 15 10.11 30.58 17.67
C GLY A 15 10.88 31.83 18.15
N ASN A 16 11.97 32.18 17.45
CA ASN A 16 12.84 33.31 17.81
C ASN A 16 12.70 34.54 16.88
N GLY A 17 11.73 34.50 15.97
CA GLY A 17 11.48 35.56 14.98
C GLY A 17 12.36 35.44 13.72
N ASN A 18 13.20 34.43 13.60
CA ASN A 18 13.98 34.18 12.40
C ASN A 18 13.23 33.19 11.48
N PHE A 19 12.76 33.71 10.36
CA PHE A 19 12.02 32.90 9.37
C PHE A 19 12.97 32.28 8.37
N THR A 20 12.70 31.01 8.04
CA THR A 20 13.40 30.26 7.01
C THR A 20 12.40 29.79 5.97
N THR A 21 12.73 29.94 4.68
CA THR A 21 11.88 29.43 3.59
C THR A 21 11.98 27.93 3.54
N ILE A 22 10.86 27.27 3.76
CA ILE A 22 10.74 25.80 3.69
C ILE A 22 9.61 25.42 2.74
N GLN A 23 9.63 24.18 2.23
CA GLN A 23 8.51 23.66 1.46
C GLN A 23 7.30 23.37 2.36
N ASP A 24 6.10 23.74 1.92
CA ASP A 24 4.85 23.47 2.64
C ASP A 24 4.48 21.98 2.53
N ILE A 25 4.87 21.22 3.52
CA ILE A 25 4.54 19.79 3.64
C ILE A 25 3.20 19.54 4.32
N THR A 26 2.46 20.60 4.71
CA THR A 26 1.15 20.45 5.36
C THR A 26 0.04 20.16 4.37
N THR A 27 0.23 20.52 3.10
CA THR A 27 -0.69 20.22 2.01
C THR A 27 -0.66 18.74 1.65
N ARG A 28 -1.82 18.10 1.60
CA ARG A 28 -1.96 16.70 1.25
C ARG A 28 -2.85 16.48 0.04
N VAL A 29 -2.30 15.88 -1.00
CA VAL A 29 -3.04 15.47 -2.19
C VAL A 29 -3.58 14.05 -2.00
N LYS A 30 -4.82 13.82 -2.42
CA LYS A 30 -5.48 12.52 -2.41
C LYS A 30 -6.19 12.25 -3.72
N VAL A 31 -6.01 11.04 -4.26
CA VAL A 31 -6.75 10.61 -5.45
C VAL A 31 -8.23 10.39 -5.10
N ARG A 32 -9.14 11.02 -5.86
CA ARG A 32 -10.58 10.90 -5.63
C ARG A 32 -11.05 9.46 -5.83
N LYS A 33 -11.97 8.99 -4.99
CA LYS A 33 -12.50 7.61 -5.02
C LYS A 33 -13.06 7.21 -6.39
N TRP A 34 -13.74 8.12 -7.10
CA TRP A 34 -14.32 7.85 -8.41
C TRP A 34 -13.27 7.60 -9.49
N ILE A 35 -12.09 8.25 -9.43
CA ILE A 35 -10.95 7.99 -10.33
C ILE A 35 -10.46 6.56 -10.07
N ARG A 36 -10.29 6.19 -8.82
CA ARG A 36 -9.81 4.86 -8.43
C ARG A 36 -10.76 3.73 -8.76
N SER A 37 -12.06 4.01 -8.91
CA SER A 37 -13.05 3.01 -9.36
C SER A 37 -13.00 2.75 -10.87
N LYS A 38 -12.37 3.64 -11.67
CA LYS A 38 -12.25 3.47 -13.12
C LYS A 38 -11.14 2.49 -13.48
N GLY A 39 -11.50 1.21 -13.64
CA GLY A 39 -10.55 0.16 -14.02
C GLY A 39 -9.77 0.41 -15.32
N ALA A 40 -10.31 1.23 -16.23
CA ALA A 40 -9.72 1.49 -17.55
C ALA A 40 -8.35 2.22 -17.49
N ILE A 41 -8.11 3.03 -16.47
CA ILE A 41 -6.87 3.82 -16.30
C ILE A 41 -5.77 3.09 -15.50
N PHE A 42 -6.12 1.94 -14.94
CA PHE A 42 -5.19 1.15 -14.12
C PHE A 42 -4.85 -0.18 -14.77
N SER A 43 -3.67 -0.68 -14.45
CA SER A 43 -3.26 -2.07 -14.61
C SER A 43 -3.08 -2.72 -13.24
N LYS A 44 -3.40 -4.00 -13.14
CA LYS A 44 -3.03 -4.80 -11.96
C LYS A 44 -1.56 -5.15 -12.05
N TYR A 45 -0.89 -5.13 -10.93
CA TYR A 45 0.50 -5.52 -10.79
C TYR A 45 0.66 -6.36 -9.54
N ASP A 46 1.42 -7.43 -9.64
CA ASP A 46 1.75 -8.30 -8.52
C ASP A 46 3.21 -8.07 -8.16
N VAL A 47 3.45 -7.52 -6.98
CA VAL A 47 4.78 -7.13 -6.51
C VAL A 47 5.61 -8.38 -6.26
N SER A 48 6.76 -8.46 -6.90
CA SER A 48 7.70 -9.57 -6.75
C SER A 48 8.37 -9.56 -5.36
N ASP A 49 8.99 -10.69 -4.98
CA ASP A 49 9.69 -10.77 -3.70
C ASP A 49 10.82 -9.73 -3.62
N ALA A 50 10.88 -9.03 -2.50
CA ALA A 50 11.85 -7.96 -2.21
C ALA A 50 11.82 -6.76 -3.19
N GLU A 51 10.83 -6.66 -4.08
CA GLU A 51 10.70 -5.54 -5.00
C GLU A 51 10.24 -4.28 -4.26
N THR A 52 10.95 -3.16 -4.48
CA THR A 52 10.63 -1.87 -3.84
C THR A 52 9.72 -1.00 -4.71
N PRO A 53 9.01 -0.01 -4.15
CA PRO A 53 8.19 0.93 -4.94
C PRO A 53 8.98 1.65 -6.04
N GLU A 54 10.27 1.94 -5.78
CA GLU A 54 11.17 2.58 -6.73
C GLU A 54 11.50 1.66 -7.91
N GLN A 55 11.68 0.36 -7.64
CA GLN A 55 11.91 -0.64 -8.69
C GLN A 55 10.67 -0.83 -9.56
N VAL A 56 9.48 -0.91 -8.93
CA VAL A 56 8.21 -0.95 -9.66
C VAL A 56 8.05 0.28 -10.55
N ALA A 57 8.31 1.48 -10.01
CA ALA A 57 8.21 2.71 -10.77
C ALA A 57 9.20 2.75 -11.94
N TYR A 58 10.43 2.28 -11.74
CA TYR A 58 11.41 2.19 -12.80
C TYR A 58 10.97 1.21 -13.91
N THR A 59 10.50 0.03 -13.52
CA THR A 59 10.05 -1.01 -14.47
C THR A 59 8.87 -0.54 -15.32
N VAL A 60 7.91 0.19 -14.72
CA VAL A 60 6.65 0.54 -15.39
C VAL A 60 6.66 1.94 -15.98
N TYR A 61 7.31 2.91 -15.33
CA TYR A 61 7.33 4.32 -15.75
C TYR A 61 8.67 4.78 -16.30
N GLY A 62 9.74 3.97 -16.16
CA GLY A 62 11.09 4.31 -16.58
C GLY A 62 11.82 5.29 -15.65
N ALA A 63 11.24 5.64 -14.50
CA ALA A 63 11.80 6.60 -13.56
C ALA A 63 11.54 6.20 -12.11
N THR A 64 12.60 5.97 -11.33
CA THR A 64 12.52 5.65 -9.90
C THR A 64 11.84 6.77 -9.09
N GLN A 65 11.98 8.02 -9.52
CA GLN A 65 11.40 9.19 -8.86
C GLN A 65 9.86 9.18 -8.84
N ASP A 66 9.22 8.36 -9.68
CA ASP A 66 7.76 8.26 -9.80
C ASP A 66 7.14 7.24 -8.83
N HIS A 67 7.93 6.66 -7.91
CA HIS A 67 7.45 5.73 -6.88
C HIS A 67 6.30 6.30 -6.03
N TRP A 68 6.28 7.63 -5.81
CA TRP A 68 5.21 8.28 -5.09
C TRP A 68 3.84 8.14 -5.76
N ILE A 69 3.79 8.02 -7.10
CA ILE A 69 2.56 7.75 -7.85
C ILE A 69 2.03 6.36 -7.48
N VAL A 70 2.93 5.35 -7.42
CA VAL A 70 2.59 3.99 -7.00
C VAL A 70 1.98 3.99 -5.59
N LEU A 71 2.64 4.66 -4.64
CA LEU A 71 2.19 4.74 -3.25
C LEU A 71 0.86 5.50 -3.12
N LEU A 72 0.71 6.63 -3.81
CA LEU A 72 -0.47 7.48 -3.75
C LEU A 72 -1.73 6.77 -4.26
N PHE A 73 -1.64 6.04 -5.39
CA PHE A 73 -2.79 5.33 -5.95
C PHE A 73 -3.21 4.10 -5.14
N ASN A 74 -2.29 3.52 -4.36
CA ASN A 74 -2.56 2.41 -3.45
C ASN A 74 -2.82 2.85 -2.00
N GLU A 75 -2.88 4.17 -1.72
CA GLU A 75 -3.11 4.76 -0.38
C GLU A 75 -2.06 4.31 0.65
N ILE A 76 -0.86 3.99 0.20
CA ILE A 76 0.24 3.58 1.08
C ILE A 76 0.92 4.84 1.60
N THR A 77 0.63 5.20 2.85
CA THR A 77 1.24 6.34 3.53
C THR A 77 2.51 5.98 4.30
N ASN A 78 2.64 4.73 4.67
CA ASN A 78 3.83 4.20 5.35
C ASN A 78 4.24 2.90 4.66
N THR A 79 5.40 2.91 4.02
CA THR A 79 5.93 1.77 3.28
C THR A 79 6.31 0.60 4.19
N TYR A 80 6.73 0.84 5.43
CA TYR A 80 7.08 -0.22 6.38
C TYR A 80 5.91 -1.16 6.70
N TYR A 81 4.69 -0.62 6.74
CA TYR A 81 3.49 -1.41 7.08
C TYR A 81 2.59 -1.69 5.88
N GLY A 82 2.59 -0.80 4.89
CA GLY A 82 1.70 -0.87 3.72
C GLY A 82 2.28 -1.62 2.53
N TRP A 83 3.60 -1.71 2.41
CA TRP A 83 4.26 -2.44 1.34
C TRP A 83 4.48 -3.91 1.73
N PRO A 84 4.44 -4.88 0.79
CA PRO A 84 4.73 -6.28 1.12
C PRO A 84 6.17 -6.45 1.60
N LEU A 85 6.36 -7.28 2.61
CA LEU A 85 7.66 -7.67 3.10
C LEU A 85 8.32 -8.66 2.14
N SER A 86 9.66 -8.67 2.08
CA SER A 86 10.37 -9.79 1.47
C SER A 86 10.13 -11.08 2.25
N ASN A 87 10.25 -12.22 1.60
CA ASN A 87 10.02 -13.53 2.22
C ASN A 87 10.86 -13.71 3.50
N HIS A 88 12.12 -13.27 3.48
CA HIS A 88 12.99 -13.31 4.65
C HIS A 88 12.46 -12.45 5.81
N ASN A 89 12.10 -11.19 5.54
CA ASN A 89 11.58 -10.28 6.55
C ASN A 89 10.20 -10.70 7.04
N PHE A 90 9.41 -11.32 6.17
CA PHE A 90 8.10 -11.86 6.53
C PHE A 90 8.23 -13.02 7.52
N MET A 91 9.13 -13.96 7.29
CA MET A 91 9.36 -15.06 8.24
C MET A 91 9.84 -14.55 9.59
N ASN A 92 10.81 -13.63 9.61
CA ASN A 92 11.26 -13.00 10.84
C ASN A 92 10.12 -12.26 11.58
N PHE A 93 9.23 -11.58 10.83
CA PHE A 93 8.06 -10.92 11.41
C PHE A 93 7.11 -11.91 12.07
N VAL A 94 6.80 -13.03 11.42
CA VAL A 94 5.89 -14.05 11.95
C VAL A 94 6.48 -14.72 13.19
N GLU A 95 7.76 -15.10 13.16
CA GLU A 95 8.48 -15.72 14.28
C GLU A 95 8.56 -14.78 15.51
N ASN A 96 8.72 -13.48 15.27
CA ASN A 96 8.73 -12.48 16.36
C ASN A 96 7.34 -12.20 16.91
N LYS A 97 6.29 -12.33 16.08
CA LYS A 97 4.91 -12.02 16.48
C LYS A 97 4.24 -13.17 17.22
N TYR A 98 4.52 -14.40 16.83
CA TYR A 98 3.86 -15.60 17.33
C TYR A 98 4.87 -16.56 17.96
N THR A 99 4.57 -17.05 19.14
CA THR A 99 5.37 -18.09 19.81
C THR A 99 5.39 -19.38 19.01
N ASP A 100 4.27 -19.69 18.33
CA ASP A 100 4.13 -20.82 17.42
C ASP A 100 3.52 -20.34 16.08
N PRO A 101 4.34 -20.17 15.04
CA PRO A 101 3.87 -19.79 13.71
C PRO A 101 2.85 -20.78 13.10
N TYR A 102 2.94 -22.06 13.46
CA TYR A 102 2.06 -23.12 12.96
C TYR A 102 0.86 -23.40 13.87
N GLY A 103 0.79 -22.69 15.00
CA GLY A 103 -0.36 -22.74 15.90
C GLY A 103 -1.64 -22.23 15.25
N THR A 104 -2.78 -22.68 15.76
CA THR A 104 -4.10 -22.31 15.25
C THR A 104 -4.37 -20.83 15.48
N HIS A 105 -4.63 -20.07 14.40
CA HIS A 105 -5.11 -18.69 14.50
C HIS A 105 -6.64 -18.65 14.61
N HIS A 106 -7.34 -19.36 13.74
CA HIS A 106 -8.80 -19.47 13.73
C HIS A 106 -9.26 -20.62 12.84
N TYR A 107 -10.57 -20.83 12.80
CA TYR A 107 -11.18 -21.82 11.91
C TYR A 107 -12.00 -21.10 10.84
N GLU A 108 -11.99 -21.63 9.60
CA GLU A 108 -12.76 -21.09 8.50
C GLU A 108 -13.69 -22.14 7.91
N LYS A 109 -14.90 -21.72 7.53
CA LYS A 109 -15.87 -22.54 6.83
C LYS A 109 -16.56 -21.73 5.75
N ALA A 110 -16.72 -22.29 4.56
CA ALA A 110 -17.49 -21.63 3.51
C ALA A 110 -18.95 -21.45 3.94
N GLN A 111 -19.53 -20.31 3.63
CA GLN A 111 -20.94 -20.05 3.87
C GLN A 111 -21.80 -21.03 3.06
N ALA A 112 -22.76 -21.68 3.71
CA ALA A 112 -23.58 -22.71 3.09
C ALA A 112 -24.69 -22.16 2.15
N SER A 113 -25.09 -20.90 2.34
CA SER A 113 -26.12 -20.25 1.52
C SER A 113 -25.75 -18.80 1.22
N GLY A 114 -26.29 -18.24 0.16
CA GLY A 114 -25.94 -16.90 -0.31
C GLY A 114 -24.62 -16.88 -1.07
N ASN A 115 -23.68 -16.00 -0.68
CA ASN A 115 -22.36 -15.97 -1.32
C ASN A 115 -21.44 -17.06 -0.75
N THR A 116 -21.43 -18.23 -1.39
CA THR A 116 -20.62 -19.40 -1.00
C THR A 116 -19.11 -19.19 -1.07
N LYS A 117 -18.62 -18.06 -1.64
CA LYS A 117 -17.21 -17.68 -1.62
C LYS A 117 -16.82 -16.97 -0.33
N THR A 118 -17.80 -16.59 0.50
CA THR A 118 -17.53 -15.95 1.79
C THR A 118 -17.11 -17.01 2.80
N MET A 119 -15.93 -16.83 3.40
CA MET A 119 -15.44 -17.67 4.50
C MET A 119 -15.90 -17.07 5.82
N LEU A 120 -16.61 -17.87 6.62
CA LEU A 120 -17.00 -17.54 7.98
C LEU A 120 -15.87 -17.95 8.94
N LYS A 121 -15.52 -17.04 9.85
CA LYS A 121 -14.42 -17.24 10.81
C LYS A 121 -14.97 -17.61 12.18
N TYR A 122 -14.37 -18.60 12.81
CA TYR A 122 -14.75 -19.11 14.12
C TYR A 122 -13.51 -19.18 15.03
N SER A 123 -13.69 -18.92 16.31
CA SER A 123 -12.66 -19.10 17.34
C SER A 123 -12.39 -20.57 17.64
N ASP A 124 -13.43 -21.40 17.54
CA ASP A 124 -13.41 -22.81 17.90
C ASP A 124 -13.75 -23.70 16.70
N ALA A 125 -13.32 -24.96 16.78
CA ALA A 125 -13.58 -25.95 15.73
C ALA A 125 -15.07 -26.21 15.56
N VAL A 126 -15.57 -26.02 14.33
CA VAL A 126 -16.95 -26.30 13.94
C VAL A 126 -16.94 -27.42 12.89
N ALA A 127 -17.98 -28.26 12.88
CA ALA A 127 -18.08 -29.35 11.93
C ALA A 127 -17.94 -28.88 10.48
N GLY A 128 -16.94 -29.40 9.77
CA GLY A 128 -16.63 -29.01 8.38
C GLY A 128 -15.86 -27.68 8.25
N SER A 129 -15.27 -27.15 9.31
CA SER A 129 -14.32 -26.06 9.25
C SER A 129 -12.89 -26.57 9.01
N THR A 130 -12.08 -25.73 8.37
CA THR A 130 -10.63 -25.92 8.20
C THR A 130 -9.88 -25.03 9.17
N VAL A 131 -8.74 -25.53 9.68
CA VAL A 131 -7.83 -24.73 10.50
C VAL A 131 -7.07 -23.75 9.62
N VAL A 132 -6.91 -22.53 10.09
CA VAL A 132 -5.99 -21.53 9.54
C VAL A 132 -4.91 -21.28 10.58
N THR A 133 -3.66 -21.48 10.22
CA THR A 133 -2.52 -21.25 11.10
C THR A 133 -2.15 -19.75 11.16
N ASN A 134 -1.35 -19.36 12.16
CA ASN A 134 -0.83 -17.99 12.27
C ASN A 134 -0.05 -17.59 11.01
N LEU A 135 0.78 -18.49 10.48
CA LEU A 135 1.56 -18.28 9.26
C LEU A 135 0.65 -18.06 8.04
N GLU A 136 -0.34 -18.92 7.83
CA GLU A 136 -1.29 -18.81 6.71
C GLU A 136 -2.11 -17.51 6.77
N TYR A 137 -2.51 -17.10 7.96
CA TYR A 137 -3.22 -15.84 8.16
C TYR A 137 -2.37 -14.64 7.75
N GLU A 138 -1.12 -14.56 8.24
CA GLU A 138 -0.21 -13.47 7.88
C GLU A 138 0.19 -13.51 6.40
N GLN A 139 0.35 -14.71 5.82
CA GLN A 139 0.62 -14.88 4.40
C GLN A 139 -0.52 -14.32 3.54
N ALA A 140 -1.76 -14.60 3.90
CA ALA A 140 -2.92 -14.06 3.19
C ALA A 140 -2.97 -12.52 3.24
N LEU A 141 -2.55 -11.90 4.34
CA LEU A 141 -2.42 -10.44 4.44
C LEU A 141 -1.29 -9.90 3.56
N GLN A 142 -0.15 -10.59 3.48
CA GLN A 142 0.95 -10.21 2.58
C GLN A 142 0.56 -10.34 1.12
N ASP A 143 -0.15 -11.40 0.74
CA ASP A 143 -0.62 -11.61 -0.63
C ASP A 143 -1.62 -10.53 -1.08
N GLN A 144 -2.44 -10.03 -0.16
CA GLN A 144 -3.29 -8.86 -0.44
C GLN A 144 -2.48 -7.59 -0.71
N LYS A 145 -1.36 -7.37 0.02
CA LYS A 145 -0.47 -6.22 -0.19
C LYS A 145 0.32 -6.31 -1.49
N LYS A 146 0.64 -7.53 -1.98
CA LYS A 146 1.33 -7.73 -3.27
C LYS A 146 0.48 -7.29 -4.46
N GLN A 147 -0.85 -7.38 -4.36
CA GLN A 147 -1.76 -7.02 -5.43
C GLN A 147 -2.04 -5.52 -5.46
N ILE A 148 -1.21 -4.78 -6.16
CA ILE A 148 -1.33 -3.33 -6.31
C ILE A 148 -1.96 -2.92 -7.66
N ARG A 149 -2.38 -1.65 -7.72
CA ARG A 149 -2.86 -1.02 -8.95
C ARG A 149 -1.87 0.05 -9.38
N LEU A 150 -1.48 0.00 -10.64
CA LEU A 150 -0.59 0.99 -11.24
C LEU A 150 -1.36 1.86 -12.23
N LEU A 151 -1.13 3.16 -12.19
CA LEU A 151 -1.58 4.07 -13.23
C LEU A 151 -0.92 3.66 -14.55
N LYS A 152 -1.69 3.57 -15.64
CA LYS A 152 -1.09 3.25 -16.95
C LYS A 152 -0.11 4.35 -17.38
N PRO A 153 1.05 4.00 -17.97
CA PRO A 153 2.08 4.97 -18.35
C PRO A 153 1.58 6.14 -19.20
N SER A 154 0.57 5.90 -20.05
CA SER A 154 -0.04 6.93 -20.91
C SER A 154 -0.71 8.08 -20.14
N TYR A 155 -1.06 7.89 -18.88
CA TYR A 155 -1.69 8.91 -18.03
C TYR A 155 -0.74 9.58 -17.06
N VAL A 156 0.50 9.09 -16.93
CA VAL A 156 1.46 9.61 -15.93
C VAL A 156 1.79 11.08 -16.17
N SER A 157 2.05 11.49 -17.41
CA SER A 157 2.39 12.88 -17.73
C SER A 157 1.23 13.84 -17.43
N GLN A 158 0.01 13.45 -17.78
CA GLN A 158 -1.19 14.24 -17.47
C GLN A 158 -1.39 14.34 -15.96
N PHE A 159 -1.24 13.21 -15.24
CA PHE A 159 -1.39 13.17 -13.80
C PHE A 159 -0.38 14.08 -13.08
N LYS A 160 0.89 14.08 -13.53
CA LYS A 160 1.90 14.99 -12.99
C LYS A 160 1.56 16.47 -13.22
N ALA A 161 1.07 16.82 -14.41
CA ALA A 161 0.66 18.19 -14.70
C ALA A 161 -0.50 18.65 -13.80
N GLU A 162 -1.54 17.80 -13.65
CA GLU A 162 -2.67 18.09 -12.75
C GLU A 162 -2.23 18.14 -11.28
N PHE A 163 -1.25 17.31 -10.89
CA PHE A 163 -0.70 17.33 -9.53
C PHE A 163 -0.02 18.67 -9.22
N VAL A 164 0.83 19.18 -10.11
CA VAL A 164 1.50 20.48 -9.95
C VAL A 164 0.47 21.60 -9.84
N GLU A 165 -0.55 21.61 -10.71
CA GLU A 165 -1.63 22.61 -10.66
C GLU A 165 -2.43 22.59 -9.34
N LEU A 166 -2.55 21.41 -8.71
CA LEU A 166 -3.29 21.27 -7.45
C LEU A 166 -2.51 21.67 -6.21
N VAL A 167 -1.18 21.66 -6.26
CA VAL A 167 -0.33 21.97 -5.10
C VAL A 167 0.24 23.38 -5.15
N THR A 168 0.28 24.02 -6.32
CA THR A 168 0.67 25.42 -6.50
C THR A 168 -0.51 26.38 -6.38
#